data_89a09f636397b29d4ccddf857af0554f
#
_entry.id   89a09f636397b29d4ccddf857af0554f
#
_cell.length_a   1.000
_cell.length_b   1.000
_cell.length_c   1.000
_cell.angle_alpha   90.00
_cell.angle_beta   90.00
_cell.angle_gamma   90.00
#
_symmetry.space_group_name_H-M   'P 1'
#
loop_
_entity.id
_entity.type
_entity.pdbx_description
1 polymer ?
#
loop_
_entity_poly.entity_id
_entity_poly.type
_entity_poly.pdbx_seq_one_letter_code
_entity_poly.pdbx_strand_id
1 'polypeptide(L)'
;MTKDVLIQYADLQEEIKDIRRRMKKTENRLARIRQEGTVIDSVTGTRADGTIGHIRIEGFPYATHDKQSTHLKLYAAQLAEREERLLEQTNAVEAYINSITDSRMRRIIQYRLLDRLSGYEVADKIGGKATSDSCRMYFERFLEKC
;
A
#
# COMPACT_ATOMS: atom_id res chain seq x y z
N MET A 1 1.71 -19.19 -17.32
CA MET A 1 1.97 -18.27 -16.19
C MET A 1 3.40 -18.49 -15.73
N THR A 2 4.20 -17.47 -15.62
CA THR A 2 5.59 -17.56 -15.20
C THR A 2 5.76 -17.19 -13.73
N LYS A 3 6.84 -17.64 -13.12
CA LYS A 3 7.23 -17.27 -11.75
C LYS A 3 7.28 -15.75 -11.57
N ASP A 4 7.81 -15.02 -12.55
CA ASP A 4 7.95 -13.57 -12.50
C ASP A 4 6.59 -12.87 -12.44
N VAL A 5 5.59 -13.35 -13.16
CA VAL A 5 4.21 -12.80 -13.12
C VAL A 5 3.59 -12.99 -11.74
N LEU A 6 3.81 -14.14 -11.10
CA LEU A 6 3.31 -14.41 -9.75
C LEU A 6 4.02 -13.54 -8.69
N ILE A 7 5.31 -13.31 -8.85
CA ILE A 7 6.07 -12.39 -7.98
C ILE A 7 5.57 -10.96 -8.17
N GLN A 8 5.45 -10.49 -9.40
CA GLN A 8 4.91 -9.14 -9.69
C GLN A 8 3.50 -8.94 -9.16
N TYR A 9 2.66 -9.97 -9.20
CA TYR A 9 1.32 -9.92 -8.60
C TYR A 9 1.40 -9.69 -7.08
N ALA A 10 2.27 -10.41 -6.39
CA ALA A 10 2.47 -10.23 -4.95
C ALA A 10 3.04 -8.84 -4.61
N ASP A 11 4.01 -8.36 -5.39
CA ASP A 11 4.62 -7.04 -5.22
C ASP A 11 3.60 -5.91 -5.45
N LEU A 12 2.74 -6.04 -6.45
CA LEU A 12 1.68 -5.07 -6.73
C LEU A 12 0.68 -4.96 -5.57
N GLN A 13 0.37 -6.07 -4.92
CA GLN A 13 -0.48 -6.04 -3.72
C GLN A 13 0.19 -5.29 -2.55
N GLU A 14 1.52 -5.43 -2.37
CA GLU A 14 2.26 -4.66 -1.35
C GLU A 14 2.35 -3.18 -1.71
N GLU A 15 2.60 -2.85 -2.98
CA GLU A 15 2.61 -1.47 -3.46
C GLU A 15 1.28 -0.75 -3.16
N ILE A 16 0.15 -1.41 -3.38
CA ILE A 16 -1.18 -0.88 -3.07
C ILE A 16 -1.33 -0.59 -1.56
N LYS A 17 -0.86 -1.50 -0.70
CA LYS A 17 -0.88 -1.26 0.75
C LYS A 17 -0.03 -0.04 1.14
N ASP A 18 1.13 0.12 0.51
CA ASP A 18 2.01 1.25 0.76
C ASP A 18 1.38 2.57 0.34
N ILE A 19 0.74 2.60 -0.83
CA ILE A 19 0.01 3.79 -1.30
C ILE A 19 -1.13 4.13 -0.35
N ARG A 20 -1.94 3.16 0.07
CA ARG A 20 -3.04 3.37 1.04
C ARG A 20 -2.51 3.92 2.37
N ARG A 21 -1.39 3.42 2.86
CA ARG A 21 -0.74 3.92 4.08
C ARG A 21 -0.29 5.36 3.94
N ARG A 22 0.30 5.72 2.78
CA ARG A 22 0.71 7.11 2.48
C ARG A 22 -0.50 8.04 2.36
N MET A 23 -1.57 7.61 1.70
CA MET A 23 -2.83 8.34 1.63
C MET A 23 -3.36 8.63 3.04
N LYS A 24 -3.46 7.61 3.89
CA LYS A 24 -3.94 7.77 5.26
C LYS A 24 -3.10 8.75 6.08
N LYS A 25 -1.78 8.68 5.94
CA LYS A 25 -0.86 9.63 6.59
C LYS A 25 -1.10 11.06 6.11
N THR A 26 -1.32 11.26 4.82
CA THR A 26 -1.59 12.56 4.21
C THR A 26 -2.95 13.11 4.63
N GLU A 27 -3.99 12.27 4.64
CA GLU A 27 -5.32 12.63 5.15
C GLU A 27 -5.27 13.08 6.62
N ASN A 28 -4.54 12.36 7.46
CA ASN A 28 -4.36 12.73 8.86
C ASN A 28 -3.63 14.08 9.02
N ARG A 29 -2.64 14.37 8.17
CA ARG A 29 -1.97 15.67 8.16
C ARG A 29 -2.90 16.79 7.75
N LEU A 30 -3.71 16.59 6.70
CA LEU A 30 -4.71 17.55 6.26
C LEU A 30 -5.75 17.82 7.35
N ALA A 31 -6.25 16.77 8.00
CA ALA A 31 -7.19 16.88 9.12
C ALA A 31 -6.60 17.69 10.27
N ARG A 32 -5.32 17.47 10.60
CA ARG A 32 -4.61 18.23 11.63
C ARG A 32 -4.47 19.71 11.27
N ILE A 33 -4.05 20.02 10.04
CA ILE A 33 -3.93 21.40 9.55
C ILE A 33 -5.27 22.13 9.64
N ARG A 34 -6.36 21.49 9.26
CA ARG A 34 -7.71 22.04 9.34
C ARG A 34 -8.17 22.25 10.79
N GLN A 35 -7.81 21.33 11.69
CA GLN A 35 -8.17 21.41 13.10
C GLN A 35 -7.38 22.48 13.85
N GLU A 36 -6.07 22.59 13.58
CA GLU A 36 -5.21 23.63 14.18
C GLU A 36 -5.55 25.03 13.68
N GLY A 37 -6.05 25.15 12.44
CA GLY A 37 -6.61 26.36 11.85
C GLY A 37 -5.59 27.44 11.53
N THR A 38 -4.76 27.87 12.49
CA THR A 38 -3.77 28.93 12.30
C THR A 38 -2.38 28.48 12.69
N VAL A 39 -1.38 28.97 11.98
CA VAL A 39 0.04 28.88 12.35
C VAL A 39 0.58 30.28 12.64
N ILE A 40 1.58 30.33 13.50
CA ILE A 40 2.28 31.55 13.87
C ILE A 40 3.68 31.46 13.26
N ASP A 41 4.02 32.47 12.49
CA ASP A 41 5.34 32.59 11.89
C ASP A 41 5.91 34.00 12.20
N SER A 42 7.21 34.15 12.09
CA SER A 42 7.85 35.47 12.22
C SER A 42 8.68 35.79 10.99
N VAL A 43 8.48 36.94 10.45
CA VAL A 43 9.26 37.48 9.32
C VAL A 43 9.99 38.72 9.73
N THR A 44 11.16 38.95 9.12
CA THR A 44 11.88 40.22 9.31
C THR A 44 11.24 41.28 8.45
N GLY A 45 10.84 42.36 9.04
CA GLY A 45 10.19 43.47 8.36
C GLY A 45 10.41 44.81 9.08
N THR A 46 9.98 45.89 8.43
CA THR A 46 10.02 47.25 9.01
C THR A 46 8.74 47.47 9.82
N ARG A 47 8.91 47.83 11.10
CA ARG A 47 7.81 48.17 12.00
C ARG A 47 7.26 49.58 11.68
N ALA A 48 6.09 49.90 12.26
CA ALA A 48 5.44 51.19 12.09
C ALA A 48 6.30 52.39 12.55
N ASP A 49 7.22 52.15 13.48
CA ASP A 49 8.19 53.15 13.98
C ASP A 49 9.45 53.30 13.11
N GLY A 50 9.54 52.56 11.99
CA GLY A 50 10.67 52.55 11.06
C GLY A 50 11.83 51.64 11.47
N THR A 51 11.74 50.91 12.58
CA THR A 51 12.74 49.94 12.99
C THR A 51 12.56 48.59 12.26
N ILE A 52 13.69 47.90 12.01
CA ILE A 52 13.68 46.56 11.41
C ILE A 52 13.67 45.52 12.53
N GLY A 53 12.80 44.56 12.45
CA GLY A 53 12.71 43.48 13.42
C GLY A 53 11.79 42.34 12.99
N HIS A 54 11.62 41.34 13.87
CA HIS A 54 10.73 40.23 13.61
C HIS A 54 9.26 40.64 13.80
N ILE A 55 8.44 40.39 12.80
CA ILE A 55 7.00 40.61 12.81
C ILE A 55 6.34 39.22 12.90
N ARG A 56 5.48 39.07 13.92
CA ARG A 56 4.67 37.85 14.08
C ARG A 56 3.50 37.89 13.11
N ILE A 57 3.36 36.82 12.32
CA ILE A 57 2.25 36.64 11.39
C ILE A 57 1.46 35.41 11.82
N GLU A 58 0.14 35.56 11.89
CA GLU A 58 -0.79 34.45 12.13
C GLU A 58 -1.66 34.27 10.89
N GLY A 59 -1.87 33.03 10.48
CA GLY A 59 -2.72 32.72 9.35
C GLY A 59 -2.84 31.22 9.09
N PHE A 60 -3.79 30.84 8.23
CA PHE A 60 -3.93 29.48 7.79
C PHE A 60 -2.77 29.09 6.86
N PRO A 61 -2.16 27.91 7.03
CA PRO A 61 -1.00 27.48 6.23
C PRO A 61 -1.42 26.97 4.84
N TYR A 62 -1.93 27.83 3.99
CA TYR A 62 -2.45 27.49 2.65
C TYR A 62 -1.45 26.73 1.80
N ALA A 63 -0.21 27.17 1.75
CA ALA A 63 0.83 26.52 0.94
C ALA A 63 1.07 25.07 1.38
N THR A 64 1.12 24.81 2.69
CA THR A 64 1.29 23.45 3.23
C THR A 64 0.04 22.62 3.00
N HIS A 65 -1.15 23.19 3.21
CA HIS A 65 -2.43 22.52 2.95
C HIS A 65 -2.56 22.13 1.48
N ASP A 66 -2.28 23.03 0.56
CA ASP A 66 -2.39 22.79 -0.88
C ASP A 66 -1.39 21.74 -1.36
N LYS A 67 -0.17 21.78 -0.82
CA LYS A 67 0.85 20.75 -1.09
C LYS A 67 0.36 19.36 -0.65
N GLN A 68 -0.17 19.23 0.56
CA GLN A 68 -0.69 17.94 1.06
C GLN A 68 -1.93 17.49 0.26
N SER A 69 -2.81 18.42 -0.10
CA SER A 69 -3.99 18.13 -0.95
C SER A 69 -3.58 17.63 -2.33
N THR A 70 -2.55 18.23 -2.94
CA THR A 70 -2.00 17.78 -4.23
C THR A 70 -1.40 16.39 -4.13
N HIS A 71 -0.64 16.10 -3.06
CA HIS A 71 -0.10 14.77 -2.80
C HIS A 71 -1.20 13.72 -2.63
N LEU A 72 -2.28 14.07 -1.91
CA LEU A 72 -3.42 13.16 -1.74
C LEU A 72 -4.07 12.80 -3.07
N LYS A 73 -4.30 13.79 -3.94
CA LYS A 73 -4.84 13.57 -5.29
C LYS A 73 -3.93 12.67 -6.14
N LEU A 74 -2.62 12.88 -6.04
CA LEU A 74 -1.63 12.06 -6.76
C LEU A 74 -1.68 10.60 -6.27
N TYR A 75 -1.70 10.37 -4.96
CA TYR A 75 -1.81 9.02 -4.40
C TYR A 75 -3.13 8.35 -4.78
N ALA A 76 -4.24 9.09 -4.80
CA ALA A 76 -5.53 8.56 -5.23
C ALA A 76 -5.50 8.10 -6.69
N ALA A 77 -4.89 8.87 -7.58
CA ALA A 77 -4.72 8.50 -8.99
C ALA A 77 -3.82 7.27 -9.15
N GLN A 78 -2.69 7.22 -8.44
CA GLN A 78 -1.80 6.06 -8.44
C GLN A 78 -2.50 4.81 -7.90
N LEU A 79 -3.28 4.95 -6.83
CA LEU A 79 -4.03 3.84 -6.25
C LEU A 79 -5.04 3.27 -7.24
N ALA A 80 -5.82 4.13 -7.91
CA ALA A 80 -6.81 3.71 -8.90
C ALA A 80 -6.16 2.92 -10.04
N GLU A 81 -5.05 3.40 -10.58
CA GLU A 81 -4.28 2.72 -11.63
C GLU A 81 -3.75 1.35 -11.16
N ARG A 82 -3.22 1.28 -9.94
CA ARG A 82 -2.69 0.02 -9.39
C ARG A 82 -3.77 -0.99 -9.06
N GLU A 83 -4.93 -0.53 -8.58
CA GLU A 83 -6.08 -1.40 -8.28
C GLU A 83 -6.70 -1.99 -9.55
N GLU A 84 -6.82 -1.21 -10.62
CA GLU A 84 -7.26 -1.72 -11.94
C GLU A 84 -6.30 -2.80 -12.45
N ARG A 85 -5.01 -2.52 -12.42
CA ARG A 85 -3.97 -3.47 -12.83
C ARG A 85 -3.96 -4.74 -11.97
N LEU A 86 -4.19 -4.59 -10.66
CA LEU A 86 -4.30 -5.74 -9.75
C LEU A 86 -5.52 -6.60 -10.09
N LEU A 87 -6.65 -5.99 -10.42
CA LEU A 87 -7.87 -6.73 -10.80
C LEU A 87 -7.64 -7.59 -12.04
N GLU A 88 -7.01 -7.02 -13.08
CA GLU A 88 -6.66 -7.75 -14.29
C GLU A 88 -5.74 -8.95 -14.00
N GLN A 89 -4.69 -8.72 -13.21
CA GLN A 89 -3.76 -9.78 -12.82
C GLN A 89 -4.41 -10.82 -11.91
N THR A 90 -5.29 -10.42 -11.00
CA THR A 90 -6.03 -11.35 -10.14
C THR A 90 -6.83 -12.35 -10.97
N ASN A 91 -7.58 -11.87 -11.95
CA ASN A 91 -8.37 -12.74 -12.84
C ASN A 91 -7.48 -13.75 -13.57
N ALA A 92 -6.33 -13.32 -14.05
CA ALA A 92 -5.38 -14.22 -14.73
C ALA A 92 -4.76 -15.24 -13.78
N VAL A 93 -4.39 -14.83 -12.58
CA VAL A 93 -3.82 -15.70 -11.54
C VAL A 93 -4.86 -16.72 -11.06
N GLU A 94 -6.09 -16.30 -10.81
CA GLU A 94 -7.18 -17.21 -10.41
C GLU A 94 -7.49 -18.25 -11.49
N ALA A 95 -7.56 -17.83 -12.75
CA ALA A 95 -7.77 -18.77 -13.86
C ALA A 95 -6.64 -19.82 -13.93
N TYR A 96 -5.40 -19.36 -13.72
CA TYR A 96 -4.25 -20.27 -13.69
C TYR A 96 -4.30 -21.23 -12.50
N ILE A 97 -4.58 -20.74 -11.29
CA ILE A 97 -4.72 -21.57 -10.09
C ILE A 97 -5.80 -22.62 -10.29
N ASN A 98 -6.93 -22.27 -10.90
CA ASN A 98 -8.02 -23.18 -11.19
C ASN A 98 -7.65 -24.26 -12.21
N SER A 99 -6.66 -24.02 -13.05
CA SER A 99 -6.13 -25.03 -14.00
C SER A 99 -5.24 -26.09 -13.34
N ILE A 100 -4.79 -25.89 -12.10
CA ILE A 100 -3.95 -26.82 -11.37
C ILE A 100 -4.77 -28.03 -10.96
N THR A 101 -4.35 -29.22 -11.41
CA THR A 101 -5.08 -30.48 -11.17
C THR A 101 -4.96 -30.98 -9.72
N ASP A 102 -3.81 -30.75 -9.08
CA ASP A 102 -3.58 -31.13 -7.68
C ASP A 102 -4.32 -30.19 -6.73
N SER A 103 -5.36 -30.69 -6.10
CA SER A 103 -6.19 -29.93 -5.15
C SER A 103 -5.43 -29.40 -3.95
N ARG A 104 -4.46 -30.15 -3.44
CA ARG A 104 -3.65 -29.69 -2.29
C ARG A 104 -2.76 -28.54 -2.69
N MET A 105 -2.07 -28.66 -3.82
CA MET A 105 -1.24 -27.62 -4.40
C MET A 105 -2.06 -26.37 -4.69
N ARG A 106 -3.22 -26.51 -5.34
CA ARG A 106 -4.15 -25.42 -5.63
C ARG A 106 -4.51 -24.62 -4.37
N ARG A 107 -4.88 -25.31 -3.29
CA ARG A 107 -5.23 -24.67 -2.01
C ARG A 107 -4.04 -23.94 -1.39
N ILE A 108 -2.84 -24.54 -1.38
CA ILE A 108 -1.63 -23.90 -0.84
C ILE A 108 -1.33 -22.61 -1.61
N ILE A 109 -1.39 -22.65 -2.94
CA ILE A 109 -1.11 -21.49 -3.78
C ILE A 109 -2.17 -20.42 -3.60
N GLN A 110 -3.44 -20.78 -3.56
CA GLN A 110 -4.53 -19.84 -3.29
C GLN A 110 -4.33 -19.12 -1.97
N TYR A 111 -4.09 -19.86 -0.88
CA TYR A 111 -3.87 -19.26 0.44
C TYR A 111 -2.63 -18.37 0.49
N ARG A 112 -1.56 -18.71 -0.23
CA ARG A 112 -0.33 -17.91 -0.26
C ARG A 112 -0.43 -16.68 -1.15
N LEU A 113 -1.00 -16.78 -2.34
CA LEU A 113 -1.04 -15.70 -3.33
C LEU A 113 -2.28 -14.81 -3.21
N LEU A 114 -3.46 -15.40 -3.11
CA LEU A 114 -4.71 -14.63 -3.06
C LEU A 114 -5.04 -14.17 -1.63
N ASP A 115 -5.06 -15.11 -0.69
CA ASP A 115 -5.44 -14.82 0.70
C ASP A 115 -4.28 -14.27 1.52
N ARG A 116 -3.04 -14.39 1.03
CA ARG A 116 -1.81 -13.85 1.63
C ARG A 116 -1.53 -14.33 3.05
N LEU A 117 -1.91 -15.57 3.32
CA LEU A 117 -1.72 -16.18 4.63
C LEU A 117 -0.24 -16.50 4.88
N SER A 118 0.18 -16.41 6.12
CA SER A 118 1.50 -16.87 6.55
C SER A 118 1.63 -18.38 6.40
N GLY A 119 2.86 -18.90 6.41
CA GLY A 119 3.10 -20.35 6.31
C GLY A 119 2.40 -21.16 7.40
N TYR A 120 2.30 -20.62 8.61
CA TYR A 120 1.60 -21.25 9.73
C TYR A 120 0.09 -21.33 9.52
N GLU A 121 -0.52 -20.22 9.08
CA GLU A 121 -1.95 -20.15 8.77
C GLU A 121 -2.33 -21.10 7.62
N VAL A 122 -1.46 -21.17 6.60
CA VAL A 122 -1.65 -22.14 5.49
C VAL A 122 -1.59 -23.57 6.00
N ALA A 123 -0.60 -23.91 6.83
CA ALA A 123 -0.48 -25.23 7.39
C ALA A 123 -1.70 -25.62 8.24
N ASP A 124 -2.21 -24.69 9.04
CA ASP A 124 -3.42 -24.88 9.85
C ASP A 124 -4.65 -25.15 8.97
N LYS A 125 -4.85 -24.36 7.92
CA LYS A 125 -5.97 -24.52 6.96
C LYS A 125 -5.88 -25.79 6.10
N ILE A 126 -4.67 -26.23 5.75
CA ILE A 126 -4.46 -27.49 5.04
C ILE A 126 -4.74 -28.67 5.95
N GLY A 127 -4.33 -28.58 7.20
CA GLY A 127 -4.59 -29.58 8.23
C GLY A 127 -3.74 -30.86 8.10
N GLY A 128 -4.06 -31.85 8.91
CA GLY A 128 -3.35 -33.13 8.94
C GLY A 128 -1.90 -32.98 9.43
N LYS A 129 -0.96 -33.54 8.69
CA LYS A 129 0.49 -33.46 8.99
C LYS A 129 1.18 -32.27 8.29
N ALA A 130 0.42 -31.29 7.78
CA ALA A 130 0.99 -30.12 7.12
C ALA A 130 1.73 -29.25 8.15
N THR A 131 2.96 -28.86 7.80
CA THR A 131 3.77 -27.92 8.57
C THR A 131 4.04 -26.66 7.73
N SER A 132 4.38 -25.56 8.38
CA SER A 132 4.78 -24.33 7.68
C SER A 132 5.89 -24.59 6.66
N ASP A 133 6.90 -25.39 7.03
CA ASP A 133 8.01 -25.74 6.16
C ASP A 133 7.58 -26.61 4.98
N SER A 134 6.71 -27.60 5.21
CA SER A 134 6.20 -28.43 4.12
C SER A 134 5.39 -27.59 3.11
N CYS A 135 4.53 -26.69 3.59
CA CYS A 135 3.77 -25.80 2.72
C CYS A 135 4.67 -24.82 1.94
N ARG A 136 5.71 -24.30 2.58
CA ARG A 136 6.73 -23.47 1.92
C ARG A 136 7.45 -24.23 0.82
N MET A 137 7.94 -25.43 1.09
CA MET A 137 8.61 -26.26 0.09
C MET A 137 7.71 -26.61 -1.10
N TYR A 138 6.42 -26.90 -0.85
CA TYR A 138 5.46 -27.12 -1.93
C TYR A 138 5.29 -25.90 -2.80
N PHE A 139 5.19 -24.71 -2.19
CA PHE A 139 5.05 -23.45 -2.89
C PHE A 139 6.30 -23.10 -3.70
N GLU A 140 7.51 -23.25 -3.14
CA GLU A 140 8.78 -23.00 -3.82
C GLU A 140 8.95 -23.93 -5.05
N ARG A 141 8.70 -25.23 -4.88
CA ARG A 141 8.75 -26.20 -5.99
C ARG A 141 7.73 -25.89 -7.09
N PHE A 142 6.60 -25.34 -6.73
CA PHE A 142 5.62 -24.89 -7.72
C PHE A 142 6.16 -23.72 -8.51
N LEU A 143 6.71 -22.70 -7.84
CA LEU A 143 7.30 -21.54 -8.50
C LEU A 143 8.48 -21.91 -9.42
N GLU A 144 9.24 -22.96 -9.10
CA GLU A 144 10.33 -23.46 -9.95
C GLU A 144 9.83 -24.11 -11.25
N LYS A 145 8.60 -24.60 -11.27
CA LYS A 145 7.98 -25.24 -12.43
C LYS A 145 7.20 -24.25 -13.32
N CYS A 146 6.99 -23.04 -12.84
CA CYS A 146 6.39 -21.96 -13.61
C CYS A 146 7.41 -21.28 -14.51
#